data_09b61c8b0a84604831c8ec1dc4875c86
#
_entry.id   09b61c8b0a84604831c8ec1dc4875c86
#
_cell.length_a   1.000
_cell.length_b   1.000
_cell.length_c   1.000
_cell.angle_alpha   90.00
_cell.angle_beta   90.00
_cell.angle_gamma   90.00
#
_symmetry.space_group_name_H-M   'P 1'
#
loop_
_entity.id
_entity.type
_entity.pdbx_description
1 polymer ?
#
loop_
_entity_poly.entity_id
_entity_poly.type
_entity_poly.pdbx_seq_one_letter_code
_entity_poly.pdbx_strand_id
1 'polypeptide(L)'
;MTRAMQMQTSLSTKADGAGSAWSPFQYTTFTVLWAATVLSNIGSWMQNAAAGWLMTSLSPEPFTVALVQAATSLPMFLFSLPAGGLADIFDRRRLLIVVQIAAVAVAALFAIFVRLEWITPNWLLTFISLSGIATVLAMPSWQAIVPQLVPKEELRSAVALNGVGLNISRAIGPALAGLAIGALGMAAPYWINALSTFAVIAALIWWRPPQPIAQSLPAERFVTAIRSGLRYARSNPDLRATLIRSAGFFPLASVYWALLPLLVRARIAGGPETYGILLGAIGAGAVCGAFVLPAAAKLGADRVMTGATVGTTLALVLFAIAREPATGLIACVLAGISWVGAIATLNVSAQFALPGWVRGRGMAMFATVQFAGLAVGSIVWGQAAQMIGLPAVHIIAAIALVASVPLLRRWKLQTAAGLDLAPSMHWPAPLLSHDIEPDRGPVLVTIEYVVAAVDRAAFLAAMAELASERRRDGAYDWGIYEDAAQEGAFVETFYIDSWLEHMRQHQRVTNADRVLQDAVHSFHAKGAPAVRHLIAAQESEK
;
A
#
# COMPACT_ATOMS: atom_id res chain seq x y z
N MET A 1 -52.54 5.84 -9.65
CA MET A 1 -51.92 5.21 -8.47
C MET A 1 -51.16 3.90 -8.81
N THR A 2 -51.51 3.18 -9.86
CA THR A 2 -50.99 1.83 -10.19
C THR A 2 -49.57 1.84 -10.84
N ARG A 3 -49.16 2.89 -11.58
CA ARG A 3 -47.84 2.94 -12.25
C ARG A 3 -46.66 3.31 -11.30
N ALA A 4 -46.92 4.13 -10.27
CA ALA A 4 -45.92 4.49 -9.27
C ALA A 4 -45.60 3.31 -8.33
N MET A 5 -46.60 2.49 -8.04
CA MET A 5 -46.47 1.29 -7.20
C MET A 5 -45.71 0.16 -7.92
N GLN A 6 -45.87 0.02 -9.25
CA GLN A 6 -45.10 -0.93 -10.05
C GLN A 6 -43.64 -0.50 -10.24
N MET A 7 -43.36 0.82 -10.25
CA MET A 7 -41.99 1.34 -10.33
C MET A 7 -41.23 1.22 -8.99
N GLN A 8 -41.92 1.31 -7.86
CA GLN A 8 -41.33 1.05 -6.54
C GLN A 8 -41.07 -0.45 -6.30
N THR A 9 -41.92 -1.34 -6.80
CA THR A 9 -41.68 -2.80 -6.72
C THR A 9 -40.54 -3.23 -7.63
N SER A 10 -40.32 -2.60 -8.79
CA SER A 10 -39.18 -2.90 -9.67
C SER A 10 -37.84 -2.33 -9.16
N LEU A 11 -37.86 -1.33 -8.29
CA LEU A 11 -36.68 -0.78 -7.61
C LEU A 11 -36.30 -1.58 -6.35
N SER A 12 -37.30 -2.20 -5.69
CA SER A 12 -37.06 -3.06 -4.52
C SER A 12 -36.48 -4.43 -4.90
N THR A 13 -36.85 -4.97 -6.07
CA THR A 13 -36.29 -6.25 -6.57
C THR A 13 -34.86 -6.12 -7.15
N LYS A 14 -34.35 -4.89 -7.34
CA LYS A 14 -32.93 -4.66 -7.73
C LYS A 14 -31.97 -4.51 -6.56
N ALA A 15 -32.48 -4.42 -5.33
CA ALA A 15 -31.66 -4.31 -4.11
C ALA A 15 -31.21 -5.69 -3.55
N ASP A 16 -31.84 -6.79 -3.98
CA ASP A 16 -31.49 -8.16 -3.55
C ASP A 16 -30.39 -8.84 -4.39
N GLY A 17 -29.71 -8.10 -5.25
CA GLY A 17 -28.61 -8.59 -6.09
C GLY A 17 -27.22 -8.49 -5.46
N ALA A 18 -27.08 -8.37 -4.14
CA ALA A 18 -25.81 -8.60 -3.47
C ALA A 18 -25.53 -10.10 -3.49
N GLY A 19 -24.79 -10.57 -4.51
CA GLY A 19 -24.33 -11.94 -4.61
C GLY A 19 -23.71 -12.40 -3.28
N SER A 20 -23.87 -13.67 -2.94
CA SER A 20 -23.26 -14.26 -1.75
C SER A 20 -21.77 -13.91 -1.71
N ALA A 21 -21.20 -13.64 -0.52
CA ALA A 21 -19.76 -13.40 -0.38
C ALA A 21 -18.90 -14.52 -0.99
N TRP A 22 -19.48 -15.69 -1.22
CA TRP A 22 -18.87 -16.89 -1.80
C TRP A 22 -19.15 -17.06 -3.30
N SER A 23 -19.92 -16.15 -3.92
CA SER A 23 -20.30 -16.23 -5.35
C SER A 23 -19.11 -16.31 -6.33
N PRO A 24 -17.92 -15.71 -6.09
CA PRO A 24 -16.79 -15.88 -6.99
C PRO A 24 -16.33 -17.32 -7.19
N PHE A 25 -16.60 -18.21 -6.23
CA PHE A 25 -16.23 -19.63 -6.36
C PHE A 25 -17.05 -20.41 -7.40
N GLN A 26 -18.13 -19.86 -7.92
CA GLN A 26 -18.85 -20.44 -9.07
C GLN A 26 -18.04 -20.33 -10.38
N TYR A 27 -17.02 -19.44 -10.42
CA TYR A 27 -16.13 -19.29 -11.57
C TYR A 27 -14.90 -20.17 -11.38
N THR A 28 -14.80 -21.24 -12.18
CA THR A 28 -13.72 -22.24 -12.09
C THR A 28 -12.33 -21.60 -12.18
N THR A 29 -12.17 -20.59 -13.06
CA THR A 29 -10.89 -19.86 -13.20
C THR A 29 -10.49 -19.14 -11.92
N PHE A 30 -11.42 -18.48 -11.25
CA PHE A 30 -11.17 -17.83 -9.97
C PHE A 30 -10.82 -18.88 -8.90
N THR A 31 -11.60 -19.93 -8.79
CA THR A 31 -11.43 -20.98 -7.77
C THR A 31 -10.07 -21.67 -7.86
N VAL A 32 -9.66 -22.06 -9.07
CA VAL A 32 -8.36 -22.75 -9.30
C VAL A 32 -7.20 -21.82 -8.97
N LEU A 33 -7.20 -20.59 -9.48
CA LEU A 33 -6.13 -19.62 -9.23
C LEU A 33 -6.10 -19.19 -7.77
N TRP A 34 -7.26 -18.99 -7.13
CA TRP A 34 -7.36 -18.65 -5.73
C TRP A 34 -6.80 -19.75 -4.83
N ALA A 35 -7.21 -21.01 -5.06
CA ALA A 35 -6.75 -22.16 -4.28
C ALA A 35 -5.24 -22.37 -4.43
N ALA A 36 -4.71 -22.31 -5.66
CA ALA A 36 -3.28 -22.40 -5.92
C ALA A 36 -2.50 -21.27 -5.21
N THR A 37 -3.02 -20.04 -5.24
CA THR A 37 -2.39 -18.89 -4.59
C THR A 37 -2.42 -19.00 -3.07
N VAL A 38 -3.52 -19.44 -2.48
CA VAL A 38 -3.61 -19.66 -1.02
C VAL A 38 -2.61 -20.72 -0.60
N LEU A 39 -2.51 -21.83 -1.33
CA LEU A 39 -1.53 -22.88 -1.05
C LEU A 39 -0.10 -22.36 -1.14
N SER A 40 0.24 -21.60 -2.17
CA SER A 40 1.55 -20.98 -2.32
C SER A 40 1.85 -19.94 -1.23
N ASN A 41 0.86 -19.15 -0.84
CA ASN A 41 1.01 -18.20 0.27
C ASN A 41 1.29 -18.91 1.59
N ILE A 42 0.62 -20.05 1.87
CA ILE A 42 0.92 -20.88 3.04
C ILE A 42 2.39 -21.32 2.99
N GLY A 43 2.86 -21.87 1.86
CA GLY A 43 4.26 -22.26 1.66
C GLY A 43 5.25 -21.11 1.90
N SER A 44 4.94 -19.92 1.39
CA SER A 44 5.76 -18.72 1.56
C SER A 44 5.84 -18.28 3.04
N TRP A 45 4.72 -18.32 3.79
CA TRP A 45 4.71 -18.04 5.23
C TRP A 45 5.46 -19.11 6.03
N MET A 46 5.38 -20.39 5.60
CA MET A 46 6.19 -21.48 6.17
C MET A 46 7.68 -21.23 5.97
N GLN A 47 8.11 -20.89 4.76
CA GLN A 47 9.51 -20.57 4.44
C GLN A 47 10.01 -19.38 5.29
N ASN A 48 9.25 -18.31 5.39
CA ASN A 48 9.64 -17.12 6.18
C ASN A 48 9.80 -17.44 7.67
N ALA A 49 8.88 -18.21 8.24
CA ALA A 49 8.99 -18.66 9.62
C ALA A 49 10.20 -19.59 9.83
N ALA A 50 10.40 -20.56 8.94
CA ALA A 50 11.55 -21.46 8.99
C ALA A 50 12.88 -20.71 8.88
N ALA A 51 12.96 -19.67 8.02
CA ALA A 51 14.17 -18.87 7.88
C ALA A 51 14.50 -18.08 9.15
N GLY A 52 13.50 -17.48 9.79
CA GLY A 52 13.67 -16.80 11.08
C GLY A 52 14.19 -17.74 12.16
N TRP A 53 13.63 -18.95 12.24
CA TRP A 53 14.09 -19.98 13.18
C TRP A 53 15.49 -20.51 12.85
N LEU A 54 15.74 -20.84 11.58
CA LEU A 54 17.03 -21.34 11.12
C LEU A 54 18.17 -20.36 11.41
N MET A 55 17.93 -19.05 11.22
CA MET A 55 18.94 -18.04 11.53
C MET A 55 19.39 -18.10 12.99
N THR A 56 18.47 -18.34 13.93
CA THR A 56 18.85 -18.49 15.36
C THR A 56 19.73 -19.72 15.62
N SER A 57 19.72 -20.72 14.75
CA SER A 57 20.59 -21.90 14.82
C SER A 57 21.95 -21.65 14.19
N LEU A 58 22.01 -20.77 13.17
CA LEU A 58 23.26 -20.41 12.49
C LEU A 58 24.04 -19.32 13.22
N SER A 59 23.33 -18.40 13.89
CA SER A 59 23.94 -17.32 14.67
C SER A 59 23.06 -16.96 15.86
N PRO A 60 23.58 -16.92 17.09
CA PRO A 60 22.86 -16.48 18.28
C PRO A 60 22.78 -14.95 18.40
N GLU A 61 23.47 -14.22 17.53
CA GLU A 61 23.58 -12.76 17.59
C GLU A 61 22.27 -12.06 17.21
N PRO A 62 21.72 -11.19 18.08
CA PRO A 62 20.47 -10.48 17.82
C PRO A 62 20.46 -9.68 16.52
N PHE A 63 21.60 -9.06 16.17
CA PHE A 63 21.74 -8.31 14.92
C PHE A 63 21.54 -9.20 13.70
N THR A 64 22.25 -10.34 13.66
CA THR A 64 22.18 -11.28 12.54
C THR A 64 20.78 -11.87 12.39
N VAL A 65 20.11 -12.20 13.48
CA VAL A 65 18.73 -12.71 13.45
C VAL A 65 17.76 -11.62 12.94
N ALA A 66 17.92 -10.38 13.37
CA ALA A 66 17.08 -9.28 12.94
C ALA A 66 17.25 -8.93 11.43
N LEU A 67 18.42 -9.24 10.84
CA LEU A 67 18.64 -9.07 9.40
C LEU A 67 17.71 -9.93 8.53
N VAL A 68 17.14 -11.02 9.04
CA VAL A 68 16.12 -11.81 8.30
C VAL A 68 14.89 -10.97 7.99
N GLN A 69 14.38 -10.21 8.98
CA GLN A 69 13.26 -9.31 8.78
C GLN A 69 13.63 -8.15 7.84
N ALA A 70 14.84 -7.61 7.98
CA ALA A 70 15.35 -6.59 7.07
C ALA A 70 15.45 -7.10 5.63
N ALA A 71 16.01 -8.31 5.42
CA ALA A 71 16.14 -8.96 4.11
C ALA A 71 14.78 -9.28 3.46
N THR A 72 13.75 -9.57 4.26
CA THR A 72 12.38 -9.74 3.79
C THR A 72 11.75 -8.41 3.33
N SER A 73 12.01 -7.33 4.08
CA SER A 73 11.37 -6.02 3.86
C SER A 73 12.10 -5.16 2.83
N LEU A 74 13.42 -5.27 2.73
CA LEU A 74 14.25 -4.45 1.85
C LEU A 74 13.88 -4.56 0.36
N PRO A 75 13.61 -5.76 -0.21
CA PRO A 75 13.15 -5.86 -1.60
C PRO A 75 11.83 -5.13 -1.84
N MET A 76 10.88 -5.21 -0.90
CA MET A 76 9.61 -4.48 -0.98
C MET A 76 9.84 -2.96 -0.98
N PHE A 77 10.75 -2.47 -0.14
CA PHE A 77 11.14 -1.06 -0.12
C PHE A 77 11.73 -0.61 -1.46
N LEU A 78 12.70 -1.36 -1.99
CA LEU A 78 13.47 -0.96 -3.18
C LEU A 78 12.70 -1.15 -4.50
N PHE A 79 11.90 -2.22 -4.61
CA PHE A 79 11.33 -2.65 -5.89
C PHE A 79 9.82 -2.45 -6.01
N SER A 80 9.10 -1.95 -4.98
CA SER A 80 7.64 -1.74 -5.08
C SER A 80 7.25 -0.77 -6.19
N LEU A 81 7.99 0.31 -6.39
CA LEU A 81 7.76 1.27 -7.49
C LEU A 81 8.15 0.69 -8.86
N PRO A 82 9.37 0.12 -9.06
CA PRO A 82 9.74 -0.54 -10.31
C PRO A 82 8.82 -1.68 -10.71
N ALA A 83 8.34 -2.49 -9.76
CA ALA A 83 7.45 -3.62 -10.03
C ALA A 83 6.13 -3.20 -10.69
N GLY A 84 5.56 -2.07 -10.26
CA GLY A 84 4.37 -1.50 -10.91
C GLY A 84 4.61 -1.17 -12.37
N GLY A 85 5.72 -0.50 -12.69
CA GLY A 85 6.09 -0.17 -14.07
C GLY A 85 6.33 -1.39 -14.96
N LEU A 86 6.96 -2.44 -14.42
CA LEU A 86 7.15 -3.70 -15.15
C LEU A 86 5.81 -4.39 -15.47
N ALA A 87 4.86 -4.39 -14.53
CA ALA A 87 3.53 -4.96 -14.73
C ALA A 87 2.69 -4.20 -15.78
N ASP A 88 3.02 -2.93 -16.06
CA ASP A 88 2.36 -2.13 -17.09
C ASP A 88 2.99 -2.33 -18.48
N ILE A 89 4.30 -2.66 -18.55
CA ILE A 89 5.04 -2.83 -19.81
C ILE A 89 4.89 -4.25 -20.37
N PHE A 90 4.97 -5.28 -19.49
CA PHE A 90 4.98 -6.68 -19.88
C PHE A 90 3.61 -7.34 -19.77
N ASP A 91 3.39 -8.40 -20.56
CA ASP A 91 2.23 -9.26 -20.40
C ASP A 91 2.20 -9.85 -18.97
N ARG A 92 1.15 -9.53 -18.23
CA ARG A 92 1.01 -9.84 -16.79
C ARG A 92 1.10 -11.32 -16.48
N ARG A 93 0.50 -12.17 -17.34
CA ARG A 93 0.54 -13.63 -17.19
C ARG A 93 1.94 -14.16 -17.41
N ARG A 94 2.62 -13.72 -18.49
CA ARG A 94 4.00 -14.15 -18.81
C ARG A 94 4.96 -13.68 -17.72
N LEU A 95 4.86 -12.45 -17.28
CA LEU A 95 5.66 -11.92 -16.18
C LEU A 95 5.50 -12.75 -14.90
N LEU A 96 4.24 -13.07 -14.52
CA LEU A 96 3.98 -13.91 -13.36
C LEU A 96 4.60 -15.30 -13.51
N ILE A 97 4.45 -15.96 -14.65
CA ILE A 97 5.02 -17.30 -14.88
C ILE A 97 6.55 -17.26 -14.73
N VAL A 98 7.22 -16.28 -15.34
CA VAL A 98 8.69 -16.14 -15.23
C VAL A 98 9.13 -15.90 -13.78
N VAL A 99 8.45 -14.98 -13.08
CA VAL A 99 8.75 -14.67 -11.67
C VAL A 99 8.50 -15.88 -10.78
N GLN A 100 7.43 -16.65 -11.00
CA GLN A 100 7.13 -17.85 -10.21
C GLN A 100 8.10 -19.00 -10.50
N ILE A 101 8.58 -19.16 -11.74
CA ILE A 101 9.64 -20.12 -12.06
C ILE A 101 10.93 -19.75 -11.30
N ALA A 102 11.30 -18.46 -11.29
CA ALA A 102 12.45 -17.99 -10.51
C ALA A 102 12.25 -18.24 -9.02
N ALA A 103 11.05 -17.99 -8.47
CA ALA A 103 10.73 -18.25 -7.08
C ALA A 103 10.85 -19.75 -6.71
N VAL A 104 10.35 -20.65 -7.57
CA VAL A 104 10.55 -22.11 -7.38
C VAL A 104 12.02 -22.48 -7.37
N ALA A 105 12.81 -21.96 -8.32
CA ALA A 105 14.24 -22.24 -8.39
C ALA A 105 14.97 -21.75 -7.11
N VAL A 106 14.65 -20.54 -6.63
CA VAL A 106 15.20 -19.98 -5.38
C VAL A 106 14.81 -20.85 -4.18
N ALA A 107 13.53 -21.22 -4.06
CA ALA A 107 13.05 -22.05 -2.95
C ALA A 107 13.67 -23.46 -2.96
N ALA A 108 13.79 -24.09 -4.13
CA ALA A 108 14.42 -25.40 -4.28
C ALA A 108 15.92 -25.36 -3.96
N LEU A 109 16.65 -24.34 -4.46
CA LEU A 109 18.06 -24.15 -4.10
C LEU A 109 18.22 -23.91 -2.59
N PHE A 110 17.34 -23.09 -2.00
CA PHE A 110 17.37 -22.87 -0.56
C PHE A 110 17.17 -24.19 0.21
N ALA A 111 16.19 -25.03 -0.20
CA ALA A 111 15.96 -26.33 0.40
C ALA A 111 17.17 -27.27 0.27
N ILE A 112 17.84 -27.28 -0.89
CA ILE A 112 19.06 -28.06 -1.14
C ILE A 112 20.19 -27.60 -0.22
N PHE A 113 20.45 -26.29 -0.13
CA PHE A 113 21.50 -25.75 0.75
C PHE A 113 21.24 -26.09 2.21
N VAL A 114 19.99 -26.03 2.67
CA VAL A 114 19.61 -26.44 4.04
C VAL A 114 19.80 -27.95 4.22
N ARG A 115 19.41 -28.77 3.25
CA ARG A 115 19.50 -30.25 3.33
C ARG A 115 20.93 -30.76 3.33
N LEU A 116 21.82 -30.06 2.61
CA LEU A 116 23.24 -30.39 2.51
C LEU A 116 24.10 -29.69 3.58
N GLU A 117 23.48 -28.94 4.49
CA GLU A 117 24.15 -28.15 5.54
C GLU A 117 25.14 -27.10 5.00
N TRP A 118 24.98 -26.68 3.76
CA TRP A 118 25.80 -25.64 3.13
C TRP A 118 25.33 -24.24 3.47
N ILE A 119 24.19 -24.13 4.16
CA ILE A 119 23.59 -22.86 4.51
C ILE A 119 24.42 -22.09 5.54
N THR A 120 24.71 -20.84 5.21
CA THR A 120 25.36 -19.88 6.11
C THR A 120 24.40 -18.69 6.33
N PRO A 121 24.64 -17.82 7.33
CA PRO A 121 23.83 -16.61 7.51
C PRO A 121 23.72 -15.77 6.23
N ASN A 122 24.83 -15.60 5.49
CA ASN A 122 24.85 -14.82 4.24
C ASN A 122 24.01 -15.47 3.13
N TRP A 123 24.11 -16.79 2.95
CA TRP A 123 23.29 -17.50 1.97
C TRP A 123 21.81 -17.44 2.33
N LEU A 124 21.46 -17.58 3.63
CA LEU A 124 20.08 -17.45 4.09
C LEU A 124 19.52 -16.07 3.76
N LEU A 125 20.23 -14.99 4.10
CA LEU A 125 19.82 -13.61 3.78
C LEU A 125 19.68 -13.40 2.26
N THR A 126 20.57 -13.98 1.46
CA THR A 126 20.50 -13.91 -0.01
C THR A 126 19.23 -14.58 -0.53
N PHE A 127 18.94 -15.82 -0.10
CA PHE A 127 17.73 -16.54 -0.54
C PHE A 127 16.45 -15.83 -0.10
N ILE A 128 16.39 -15.27 1.11
CA ILE A 128 15.24 -14.48 1.59
C ILE A 128 15.07 -13.20 0.75
N SER A 129 16.17 -12.50 0.44
CA SER A 129 16.11 -11.30 -0.41
C SER A 129 15.62 -11.63 -1.82
N LEU A 130 16.12 -12.72 -2.43
CA LEU A 130 15.67 -13.17 -3.75
C LEU A 130 14.19 -13.57 -3.75
N SER A 131 13.72 -14.26 -2.70
CA SER A 131 12.30 -14.59 -2.52
C SER A 131 11.44 -13.33 -2.36
N GLY A 132 11.94 -12.31 -1.64
CA GLY A 132 11.33 -11.00 -1.51
C GLY A 132 11.21 -10.26 -2.84
N ILE A 133 12.26 -10.30 -3.67
CA ILE A 133 12.24 -9.72 -5.04
C ILE A 133 11.15 -10.40 -5.88
N ALA A 134 11.09 -11.73 -5.88
CA ALA A 134 10.04 -12.45 -6.60
C ALA A 134 8.64 -12.06 -6.13
N THR A 135 8.45 -11.94 -4.81
CA THR A 135 7.15 -11.55 -4.23
C THR A 135 6.73 -10.14 -4.67
N VAL A 136 7.61 -9.14 -4.61
CA VAL A 136 7.27 -7.77 -4.98
C VAL A 136 7.00 -7.62 -6.48
N LEU A 137 7.71 -8.35 -7.34
CA LEU A 137 7.49 -8.35 -8.79
C LEU A 137 6.16 -9.04 -9.17
N ALA A 138 5.74 -10.06 -8.43
CA ALA A 138 4.49 -10.76 -8.67
C ALA A 138 3.25 -9.95 -8.26
N MET A 139 3.34 -9.12 -7.21
CA MET A 139 2.20 -8.48 -6.55
C MET A 139 1.35 -7.59 -7.48
N PRO A 140 1.91 -6.62 -8.26
CA PRO A 140 1.10 -5.77 -9.14
C PRO A 140 0.41 -6.58 -10.26
N SER A 141 1.13 -7.53 -10.86
CA SER A 141 0.59 -8.39 -11.91
C SER A 141 -0.55 -9.26 -11.39
N TRP A 142 -0.44 -9.81 -10.17
CA TRP A 142 -1.50 -10.56 -9.53
C TRP A 142 -2.74 -9.70 -9.29
N GLN A 143 -2.58 -8.52 -8.70
CA GLN A 143 -3.69 -7.58 -8.47
C GLN A 143 -4.42 -7.20 -9.77
N ALA A 144 -3.70 -7.10 -10.88
CA ALA A 144 -4.26 -6.76 -12.17
C ALA A 144 -4.96 -7.94 -12.89
N ILE A 145 -4.68 -9.19 -12.51
CA ILE A 145 -5.34 -10.39 -13.04
C ILE A 145 -6.69 -10.64 -12.35
N VAL A 146 -6.81 -10.39 -11.05
CA VAL A 146 -8.03 -10.67 -10.27
C VAL A 146 -9.31 -10.12 -10.91
N PRO A 147 -9.35 -8.87 -11.44
CA PRO A 147 -10.54 -8.35 -12.12
C PRO A 147 -10.89 -9.07 -13.44
N GLN A 148 -9.99 -9.89 -13.98
CA GLN A 148 -10.22 -10.65 -15.22
C GLN A 148 -10.79 -12.04 -14.96
N LEU A 149 -10.86 -12.46 -13.69
CA LEU A 149 -11.29 -13.81 -13.28
C LEU A 149 -12.79 -13.89 -13.00
N VAL A 150 -13.43 -12.75 -12.76
CA VAL A 150 -14.85 -12.64 -12.39
C VAL A 150 -15.51 -11.46 -13.10
N PRO A 151 -16.84 -11.45 -13.29
CA PRO A 151 -17.60 -10.28 -13.75
C PRO A 151 -17.44 -9.10 -12.79
N LYS A 152 -17.69 -7.86 -13.28
CA LYS A 152 -17.52 -6.61 -12.50
C LYS A 152 -18.37 -6.59 -11.23
N GLU A 153 -19.55 -7.19 -11.26
CA GLU A 153 -20.50 -7.29 -10.15
C GLU A 153 -19.92 -8.08 -8.98
N GLU A 154 -19.08 -9.10 -9.28
CA GLU A 154 -18.46 -10.01 -8.31
C GLU A 154 -17.08 -9.57 -7.85
N LEU A 155 -16.52 -8.50 -8.44
CA LEU A 155 -15.15 -8.06 -8.17
C LEU A 155 -14.93 -7.74 -6.68
N ARG A 156 -15.91 -7.10 -6.02
CA ARG A 156 -15.81 -6.77 -4.59
C ARG A 156 -15.65 -8.03 -3.73
N SER A 157 -16.45 -9.06 -3.99
CA SER A 157 -16.40 -10.35 -3.31
C SER A 157 -15.09 -11.10 -3.60
N ALA A 158 -14.62 -11.07 -4.85
CA ALA A 158 -13.35 -11.70 -5.24
C ALA A 158 -12.13 -11.06 -4.54
N VAL A 159 -12.09 -9.72 -4.45
CA VAL A 159 -11.02 -9.00 -3.72
C VAL A 159 -11.08 -9.32 -2.23
N ALA A 160 -12.28 -9.38 -1.63
CA ALA A 160 -12.45 -9.74 -0.23
C ALA A 160 -11.95 -11.17 0.04
N LEU A 161 -12.29 -12.14 -0.81
CA LEU A 161 -11.83 -13.53 -0.71
C LEU A 161 -10.31 -13.67 -0.85
N ASN A 162 -9.66 -12.87 -1.71
CA ASN A 162 -8.20 -12.84 -1.77
C ASN A 162 -7.60 -12.35 -0.44
N GLY A 163 -8.18 -11.32 0.17
CA GLY A 163 -7.78 -10.86 1.50
C GLY A 163 -7.95 -11.93 2.57
N VAL A 164 -9.05 -12.68 2.55
CA VAL A 164 -9.30 -13.82 3.45
C VAL A 164 -8.24 -14.90 3.25
N GLY A 165 -7.96 -15.30 1.99
CA GLY A 165 -6.93 -16.29 1.67
C GLY A 165 -5.54 -15.89 2.19
N LEU A 166 -5.15 -14.63 2.03
CA LEU A 166 -3.86 -14.11 2.53
C LEU A 166 -3.79 -14.17 4.07
N ASN A 167 -4.86 -13.79 4.78
CA ASN A 167 -4.89 -13.82 6.24
C ASN A 167 -4.91 -15.25 6.81
N ILE A 168 -5.63 -16.17 6.17
CA ILE A 168 -5.59 -17.60 6.52
C ILE A 168 -4.16 -18.13 6.36
N SER A 169 -3.50 -17.83 5.24
CA SER A 169 -2.14 -18.28 4.98
C SER A 169 -1.14 -17.75 6.02
N ARG A 170 -1.30 -16.48 6.43
CA ARG A 170 -0.50 -15.85 7.49
C ARG A 170 -0.70 -16.50 8.85
N ALA A 171 -1.92 -16.90 9.18
CA ALA A 171 -2.23 -17.50 10.48
C ALA A 171 -1.75 -18.96 10.55
N ILE A 172 -1.96 -19.74 9.48
CA ILE A 172 -1.71 -21.19 9.49
C ILE A 172 -0.27 -21.52 9.07
N GLY A 173 0.31 -20.78 8.12
CA GLY A 173 1.63 -21.08 7.56
C GLY A 173 2.73 -21.26 8.59
N PRO A 174 2.94 -20.31 9.51
CA PRO A 174 3.99 -20.44 10.52
C PRO A 174 3.81 -21.63 11.47
N ALA A 175 2.57 -21.93 11.88
CA ALA A 175 2.28 -23.09 12.72
C ALA A 175 2.62 -24.40 11.97
N LEU A 176 2.21 -24.50 10.70
CA LEU A 176 2.58 -25.62 9.83
C LEU A 176 4.10 -25.71 9.64
N ALA A 177 4.81 -24.57 9.57
CA ALA A 177 6.28 -24.58 9.50
C ALA A 177 6.91 -25.23 10.72
N GLY A 178 6.48 -24.86 11.93
CA GLY A 178 6.96 -25.45 13.19
C GLY A 178 6.75 -26.97 13.21
N LEU A 179 5.54 -27.42 12.86
CA LEU A 179 5.20 -28.85 12.78
C LEU A 179 6.02 -29.57 11.70
N ALA A 180 6.18 -28.97 10.51
CA ALA A 180 6.97 -29.56 9.42
C ALA A 180 8.44 -29.67 9.78
N ILE A 181 9.01 -28.69 10.48
CA ILE A 181 10.39 -28.74 10.97
C ILE A 181 10.57 -29.89 11.98
N GLY A 182 9.64 -30.01 12.94
CA GLY A 182 9.70 -31.06 13.96
C GLY A 182 9.54 -32.47 13.37
N ALA A 183 8.64 -32.65 12.40
CA ALA A 183 8.33 -33.97 11.82
C ALA A 183 9.24 -34.39 10.66
N LEU A 184 9.64 -33.45 9.78
CA LEU A 184 10.31 -33.71 8.49
C LEU A 184 11.69 -33.04 8.38
N GLY A 185 12.08 -32.25 9.38
CA GLY A 185 13.35 -31.52 9.42
C GLY A 185 13.31 -30.13 8.78
N MET A 186 14.41 -29.40 8.96
CA MET A 186 14.55 -27.98 8.64
C MET A 186 14.35 -27.63 7.15
N ALA A 187 14.64 -28.56 6.23
CA ALA A 187 14.49 -28.34 4.80
C ALA A 187 13.02 -28.45 4.32
N ALA A 188 12.12 -29.05 5.09
CA ALA A 188 10.75 -29.34 4.66
C ALA A 188 9.93 -28.10 4.28
N PRO A 189 9.91 -26.99 5.05
CA PRO A 189 9.15 -25.79 4.69
C PRO A 189 9.56 -25.20 3.33
N TYR A 190 10.83 -25.27 2.98
CA TYR A 190 11.35 -24.74 1.70
C TYR A 190 10.92 -25.61 0.52
N TRP A 191 10.94 -26.96 0.66
CA TRP A 191 10.40 -27.87 -0.33
C TRP A 191 8.89 -27.70 -0.51
N ILE A 192 8.13 -27.55 0.60
CA ILE A 192 6.68 -27.31 0.56
C ILE A 192 6.40 -26.00 -0.19
N ASN A 193 7.18 -24.93 0.06
CA ASN A 193 7.02 -23.68 -0.68
C ASN A 193 7.34 -23.84 -2.18
N ALA A 194 8.40 -24.52 -2.56
CA ALA A 194 8.72 -24.78 -3.95
C ALA A 194 7.58 -25.54 -4.66
N LEU A 195 7.08 -26.60 -4.03
CA LEU A 195 6.01 -27.45 -4.58
C LEU A 195 4.68 -26.70 -4.67
N SER A 196 4.30 -25.93 -3.64
CA SER A 196 3.08 -25.14 -3.64
C SER A 196 3.10 -24.02 -4.67
N THR A 197 4.27 -23.40 -4.90
CA THR A 197 4.44 -22.36 -5.93
C THR A 197 4.32 -22.96 -7.34
N PHE A 198 4.74 -24.22 -7.53
CA PHE A 198 4.54 -24.92 -8.80
C PHE A 198 3.05 -25.06 -9.16
N ALA A 199 2.17 -25.22 -8.18
CA ALA A 199 0.73 -25.25 -8.41
C ALA A 199 0.22 -23.92 -9.03
N VAL A 200 0.77 -22.77 -8.63
CA VAL A 200 0.44 -21.46 -9.23
C VAL A 200 0.89 -21.39 -10.68
N ILE A 201 2.09 -21.92 -11.01
CA ILE A 201 2.59 -21.96 -12.39
C ILE A 201 1.64 -22.80 -13.25
N ALA A 202 1.26 -23.99 -12.78
CA ALA A 202 0.35 -24.88 -13.49
C ALA A 202 -1.02 -24.21 -13.72
N ALA A 203 -1.57 -23.54 -12.71
CA ALA A 203 -2.83 -22.79 -12.80
C ALA A 203 -2.73 -21.63 -13.81
N LEU A 204 -1.63 -20.88 -13.82
CA LEU A 204 -1.40 -19.79 -14.77
C LEU A 204 -1.20 -20.28 -16.21
N ILE A 205 -0.57 -21.45 -16.42
CA ILE A 205 -0.43 -22.07 -17.75
C ILE A 205 -1.79 -22.55 -18.27
N TRP A 206 -2.60 -23.12 -17.40
CA TRP A 206 -3.95 -23.57 -17.74
C TRP A 206 -4.88 -22.40 -18.06
N TRP A 207 -4.80 -21.27 -17.32
CA TRP A 207 -5.64 -20.12 -17.53
C TRP A 207 -5.29 -19.36 -18.82
N ARG A 208 -6.31 -19.04 -19.62
CA ARG A 208 -6.18 -18.22 -20.82
C ARG A 208 -6.83 -16.85 -20.57
N PRO A 209 -6.07 -15.75 -20.56
CA PRO A 209 -6.65 -14.43 -20.34
C PRO A 209 -7.55 -14.02 -21.50
N PRO A 210 -8.63 -13.25 -21.22
CA PRO A 210 -9.40 -12.58 -22.27
C PRO A 210 -8.51 -11.59 -23.02
N GLN A 211 -8.87 -11.29 -24.29
CA GLN A 211 -8.11 -10.34 -25.11
C GLN A 211 -8.11 -8.95 -24.44
N PRO A 212 -6.97 -8.24 -24.43
CA PRO A 212 -6.90 -6.90 -23.86
C PRO A 212 -7.78 -5.93 -24.63
N ILE A 213 -8.59 -5.15 -23.93
CA ILE A 213 -9.29 -3.99 -24.51
C ILE A 213 -8.24 -2.90 -24.73
N ALA A 214 -8.10 -2.41 -25.95
CA ALA A 214 -7.15 -1.36 -26.31
C ALA A 214 -7.39 -0.11 -25.43
N GLN A 215 -6.36 0.37 -24.75
CA GLN A 215 -6.41 1.60 -23.98
C GLN A 215 -6.33 2.80 -24.93
N SER A 216 -7.13 3.84 -24.70
CA SER A 216 -7.27 5.00 -25.58
C SER A 216 -6.15 6.02 -25.48
N LEU A 217 -5.28 5.96 -24.46
CA LEU A 217 -4.16 6.89 -24.28
C LEU A 217 -2.83 6.14 -24.12
N PRO A 218 -1.71 6.71 -24.60
CA PRO A 218 -0.38 6.15 -24.39
C PRO A 218 -0.05 6.02 -22.89
N ALA A 219 0.64 4.93 -22.52
CA ALA A 219 1.10 4.73 -21.14
C ALA A 219 2.03 5.88 -20.71
N GLU A 220 1.94 6.30 -19.45
CA GLU A 220 2.87 7.31 -18.92
C GLU A 220 4.29 6.76 -18.86
N ARG A 221 5.28 7.61 -19.19
CA ARG A 221 6.69 7.27 -19.02
C ARG A 221 7.00 7.06 -17.54
N PHE A 222 7.73 5.99 -17.22
CA PHE A 222 8.03 5.56 -15.85
C PHE A 222 8.57 6.68 -14.94
N VAL A 223 9.54 7.47 -15.42
CA VAL A 223 10.14 8.57 -14.65
C VAL A 223 9.13 9.68 -14.35
N THR A 224 8.30 10.04 -15.35
CA THR A 224 7.24 11.05 -15.18
C THR A 224 6.18 10.57 -14.17
N ALA A 225 5.86 9.28 -14.22
CA ALA A 225 4.93 8.65 -13.29
C ALA A 225 5.43 8.70 -11.82
N ILE A 226 6.71 8.40 -11.57
CA ILE A 226 7.31 8.51 -10.23
C ILE A 226 7.32 9.97 -9.77
N ARG A 227 7.75 10.90 -10.64
CA ARG A 227 7.81 12.33 -10.31
C ARG A 227 6.43 12.88 -9.95
N SER A 228 5.38 12.52 -10.70
CA SER A 228 4.01 12.95 -10.41
C SER A 228 3.49 12.36 -9.10
N GLY A 229 3.79 11.10 -8.79
CA GLY A 229 3.47 10.47 -7.50
C GLY A 229 4.14 11.18 -6.32
N LEU A 230 5.45 11.47 -6.43
CA LEU A 230 6.21 12.15 -5.37
C LEU A 230 5.73 13.59 -5.16
N ARG A 231 5.43 14.32 -6.25
CA ARG A 231 4.83 15.65 -6.19
C ARG A 231 3.48 15.62 -5.49
N TYR A 232 2.62 14.66 -5.85
CA TYR A 232 1.32 14.47 -5.19
C TYR A 232 1.46 14.24 -3.69
N ALA A 233 2.36 13.35 -3.27
CA ALA A 233 2.55 13.05 -1.85
C ALA A 233 3.09 14.23 -1.04
N ARG A 234 3.94 15.07 -1.65
CA ARG A 234 4.43 16.29 -1.00
C ARG A 234 3.35 17.35 -0.84
N SER A 235 2.44 17.45 -1.81
CA SER A 235 1.40 18.49 -1.85
C SER A 235 0.07 18.04 -1.25
N ASN A 236 -0.13 16.75 -0.96
CA ASN A 236 -1.35 16.25 -0.31
C ASN A 236 -1.13 16.08 1.20
N PRO A 237 -1.80 16.91 2.05
CA PRO A 237 -1.61 16.88 3.49
C PRO A 237 -2.08 15.57 4.12
N ASP A 238 -3.14 14.93 3.59
CA ASP A 238 -3.73 13.71 4.13
C ASP A 238 -2.83 12.49 3.88
N LEU A 239 -2.31 12.37 2.65
CA LEU A 239 -1.32 11.33 2.36
C LEU A 239 -0.06 11.53 3.19
N ARG A 240 0.43 12.77 3.31
CA ARG A 240 1.60 13.09 4.14
C ARG A 240 1.37 12.73 5.61
N ALA A 241 0.18 13.02 6.16
CA ALA A 241 -0.16 12.61 7.52
C ALA A 241 -0.11 11.09 7.69
N THR A 242 -0.65 10.33 6.73
CA THR A 242 -0.61 8.87 6.73
C THR A 242 0.83 8.34 6.66
N LEU A 243 1.68 8.91 5.79
CA LEU A 243 3.09 8.51 5.66
C LEU A 243 3.89 8.80 6.93
N ILE A 244 3.67 9.95 7.58
CA ILE A 244 4.35 10.33 8.84
C ILE A 244 3.90 9.39 9.98
N ARG A 245 2.61 9.09 10.09
CA ARG A 245 2.09 8.12 11.08
C ARG A 245 2.66 6.72 10.85
N SER A 246 2.80 6.32 9.58
CA SER A 246 3.43 5.04 9.20
C SER A 246 4.90 5.00 9.60
N ALA A 247 5.65 6.07 9.30
CA ALA A 247 7.06 6.22 9.68
C ALA A 247 7.27 6.25 11.21
N GLY A 248 6.28 6.70 11.97
CA GLY A 248 6.32 6.66 13.44
C GLY A 248 5.95 5.31 14.05
N PHE A 249 5.18 4.47 13.37
CA PHE A 249 4.71 3.20 13.90
C PHE A 249 5.58 2.01 13.49
N PHE A 250 5.80 1.80 12.18
CA PHE A 250 6.42 0.57 11.66
C PHE A 250 7.86 0.33 12.15
N PRO A 251 8.75 1.34 12.24
CA PRO A 251 10.09 1.12 12.77
C PRO A 251 10.08 0.64 14.22
N LEU A 252 9.15 1.14 15.04
CA LEU A 252 9.04 0.77 16.45
C LEU A 252 8.39 -0.60 16.64
N ALA A 253 7.37 -0.91 15.82
CA ALA A 253 6.73 -2.22 15.83
C ALA A 253 7.62 -3.33 15.27
N SER A 254 8.63 -3.01 14.44
CA SER A 254 9.52 -4.02 13.85
C SER A 254 10.31 -4.83 14.88
N VAL A 255 10.49 -4.35 16.11
CA VAL A 255 11.27 -5.01 17.15
C VAL A 255 10.77 -6.42 17.43
N TYR A 256 9.47 -6.63 17.61
CA TYR A 256 8.94 -7.97 17.86
C TYR A 256 8.96 -8.85 16.60
N TRP A 257 8.72 -8.30 15.42
CA TRP A 257 8.85 -9.05 14.16
C TRP A 257 10.26 -9.58 13.93
N ALA A 258 11.27 -8.76 14.23
CA ALA A 258 12.68 -9.09 14.00
C ALA A 258 13.25 -10.04 15.07
N LEU A 259 12.83 -9.89 16.35
CA LEU A 259 13.48 -10.54 17.47
C LEU A 259 12.66 -11.69 18.10
N LEU A 260 11.42 -11.95 17.65
CA LEU A 260 10.58 -13.03 18.16
C LEU A 260 11.25 -14.41 18.11
N PRO A 261 11.92 -14.84 17.01
CA PRO A 261 12.55 -16.15 16.97
C PRO A 261 13.64 -16.29 18.04
N LEU A 262 14.43 -15.24 18.25
CA LEU A 262 15.48 -15.23 19.27
C LEU A 262 14.88 -15.17 20.70
N LEU A 263 13.81 -14.42 20.92
CA LEU A 263 13.10 -14.38 22.18
C LEU A 263 12.56 -15.76 22.57
N VAL A 264 11.98 -16.49 21.62
CA VAL A 264 11.50 -17.86 21.84
C VAL A 264 12.66 -18.79 22.22
N ARG A 265 13.75 -18.73 21.50
CA ARG A 265 14.90 -19.60 21.73
C ARG A 265 15.66 -19.30 23.02
N ALA A 266 15.91 -18.01 23.30
CA ALA A 266 16.80 -17.60 24.39
C ALA A 266 16.09 -17.39 25.74
N ARG A 267 14.79 -17.07 25.73
CA ARG A 267 14.07 -16.70 26.94
C ARG A 267 12.92 -17.63 27.31
N ILE A 268 12.15 -18.08 26.31
CA ILE A 268 11.03 -19.01 26.52
C ILE A 268 11.52 -20.46 26.50
N ALA A 269 12.76 -20.70 26.04
CA ALA A 269 13.38 -22.02 25.86
C ALA A 269 12.51 -22.97 25.03
N GLY A 270 11.80 -22.42 24.04
CA GLY A 270 10.93 -23.17 23.14
C GLY A 270 11.64 -23.66 21.88
N GLY A 271 11.09 -24.73 21.27
CA GLY A 271 11.49 -25.26 19.98
C GLY A 271 10.85 -24.54 18.78
N PRO A 272 11.08 -25.07 17.56
CA PRO A 272 10.48 -24.53 16.33
C PRO A 272 8.95 -24.60 16.35
N GLU A 273 8.37 -25.60 17.04
CA GLU A 273 6.92 -25.72 17.20
C GLU A 273 6.36 -24.55 18.03
N THR A 274 7.02 -24.21 19.15
CA THR A 274 6.64 -23.07 20.01
C THR A 274 6.71 -21.76 19.21
N TYR A 275 7.79 -21.57 18.45
CA TYR A 275 7.94 -20.39 17.60
C TYR A 275 6.83 -20.33 16.53
N GLY A 276 6.54 -21.44 15.87
CA GLY A 276 5.47 -21.56 14.89
C GLY A 276 4.09 -21.24 15.48
N ILE A 277 3.78 -21.76 16.68
CA ILE A 277 2.53 -21.47 17.41
C ILE A 277 2.43 -20.00 17.77
N LEU A 278 3.50 -19.39 18.30
CA LEU A 278 3.51 -17.97 18.67
C LEU A 278 3.33 -17.07 17.44
N LEU A 279 4.00 -17.38 16.34
CA LEU A 279 3.84 -16.63 15.11
C LEU A 279 2.43 -16.81 14.50
N GLY A 280 1.87 -18.04 14.59
CA GLY A 280 0.47 -18.34 14.25
C GLY A 280 -0.52 -17.57 15.12
N ALA A 281 -0.19 -17.38 16.41
CA ALA A 281 -1.01 -16.58 17.33
C ALA A 281 -1.08 -15.11 16.95
N ILE A 282 -0.01 -14.52 16.38
CA ILE A 282 -0.07 -13.18 15.76
C ILE A 282 -1.08 -13.19 14.62
N GLY A 283 -1.06 -14.23 13.78
CA GLY A 283 -2.04 -14.39 12.69
C GLY A 283 -3.48 -14.53 13.20
N ALA A 284 -3.71 -15.35 14.21
CA ALA A 284 -5.03 -15.52 14.85
C ALA A 284 -5.52 -14.21 15.49
N GLY A 285 -4.63 -13.50 16.19
CA GLY A 285 -4.91 -12.16 16.73
C GLY A 285 -5.29 -11.17 15.61
N ALA A 286 -4.60 -11.23 14.47
CA ALA A 286 -4.91 -10.39 13.31
C ALA A 286 -6.32 -10.69 12.74
N VAL A 287 -6.73 -11.96 12.70
CA VAL A 287 -8.10 -12.36 12.31
C VAL A 287 -9.13 -11.83 13.32
N CYS A 288 -8.89 -12.01 14.63
CA CYS A 288 -9.76 -11.44 15.66
C CYS A 288 -9.86 -9.92 15.54
N GLY A 289 -8.74 -9.23 15.33
CA GLY A 289 -8.69 -7.79 15.09
C GLY A 289 -9.51 -7.35 13.89
N ALA A 290 -9.51 -8.13 12.80
CA ALA A 290 -10.31 -7.85 11.61
C ALA A 290 -11.82 -7.90 11.87
N PHE A 291 -12.30 -8.78 12.75
CA PHE A 291 -13.71 -8.81 13.16
C PHE A 291 -14.10 -7.62 14.05
N VAL A 292 -13.18 -7.13 14.88
CA VAL A 292 -13.43 -5.98 15.77
C VAL A 292 -13.32 -4.65 15.01
N LEU A 293 -12.51 -4.60 13.96
CA LEU A 293 -12.18 -3.38 13.22
C LEU A 293 -13.40 -2.60 12.70
N PRO A 294 -14.47 -3.20 12.13
CA PRO A 294 -15.64 -2.44 11.65
C PRO A 294 -16.36 -1.69 12.77
N ALA A 295 -16.42 -2.26 13.97
CA ALA A 295 -16.99 -1.60 15.14
C ALA A 295 -16.06 -0.48 15.65
N ALA A 296 -14.76 -0.75 15.73
CA ALA A 296 -13.74 0.22 16.13
C ALA A 296 -13.62 1.40 15.16
N ALA A 297 -13.80 1.17 13.86
CA ALA A 297 -13.74 2.22 12.83
C ALA A 297 -14.79 3.34 13.05
N LYS A 298 -15.93 3.04 13.71
CA LYS A 298 -16.93 4.04 14.09
C LYS A 298 -16.39 5.08 15.09
N LEU A 299 -15.31 4.76 15.81
CA LEU A 299 -14.65 5.68 16.73
C LEU A 299 -13.76 6.71 16.01
N GLY A 300 -13.49 6.50 14.71
CA GLY A 300 -12.60 7.32 13.89
C GLY A 300 -11.17 6.79 13.81
N ALA A 301 -10.51 7.04 12.66
CA ALA A 301 -9.19 6.49 12.34
C ALA A 301 -8.10 6.81 13.39
N ASP A 302 -8.08 8.03 13.91
CA ASP A 302 -7.09 8.45 14.92
C ASP A 302 -7.21 7.66 16.24
N ARG A 303 -8.45 7.37 16.69
CA ARG A 303 -8.68 6.58 17.90
C ARG A 303 -8.30 5.13 17.69
N VAL A 304 -8.63 4.55 16.54
CA VAL A 304 -8.23 3.17 16.19
C VAL A 304 -6.70 3.06 16.14
N MET A 305 -6.03 4.01 15.49
CA MET A 305 -4.56 4.04 15.41
C MET A 305 -3.93 4.19 16.81
N THR A 306 -4.51 5.04 17.67
CA THR A 306 -4.05 5.19 19.06
C THR A 306 -4.24 3.89 19.84
N GLY A 307 -5.40 3.23 19.73
CA GLY A 307 -5.66 1.93 20.34
C GLY A 307 -4.69 0.86 19.86
N ALA A 308 -4.39 0.81 18.56
CA ALA A 308 -3.41 -0.09 17.99
C ALA A 308 -1.99 0.19 18.51
N THR A 309 -1.62 1.46 18.68
CA THR A 309 -0.32 1.85 19.25
C THR A 309 -0.22 1.42 20.72
N VAL A 310 -1.25 1.66 21.52
CA VAL A 310 -1.31 1.23 22.92
C VAL A 310 -1.28 -0.31 23.03
N GLY A 311 -2.06 -1.02 22.22
CA GLY A 311 -2.03 -2.48 22.20
C GLY A 311 -0.67 -3.05 21.79
N THR A 312 0.00 -2.45 20.81
CA THR A 312 1.39 -2.83 20.45
C THR A 312 2.35 -2.55 21.61
N THR A 313 2.20 -1.42 22.29
CA THR A 313 3.01 -1.09 23.49
C THR A 313 2.86 -2.15 24.57
N LEU A 314 1.63 -2.55 24.89
CA LEU A 314 1.37 -3.61 25.87
C LEU A 314 1.96 -4.95 25.43
N ALA A 315 1.84 -5.31 24.16
CA ALA A 315 2.47 -6.51 23.61
C ALA A 315 4.01 -6.47 23.78
N LEU A 316 4.66 -5.33 23.52
CA LEU A 316 6.10 -5.16 23.70
C LEU A 316 6.52 -5.30 25.18
N VAL A 317 5.75 -4.76 26.11
CA VAL A 317 5.99 -4.95 27.56
C VAL A 317 5.87 -6.43 27.92
N LEU A 318 4.85 -7.13 27.43
CA LEU A 318 4.69 -8.57 27.65
C LEU A 318 5.85 -9.37 27.04
N PHE A 319 6.33 -9.03 25.85
CA PHE A 319 7.53 -9.66 25.26
C PHE A 319 8.79 -9.41 26.09
N ALA A 320 8.94 -8.21 26.69
CA ALA A 320 10.08 -7.91 27.56
C ALA A 320 10.15 -8.79 28.81
N ILE A 321 8.99 -9.16 29.37
CA ILE A 321 8.91 -9.98 30.58
C ILE A 321 8.67 -11.48 30.30
N ALA A 322 8.40 -11.85 29.04
CA ALA A 322 8.07 -13.22 28.66
C ALA A 322 9.22 -14.19 29.01
N ARG A 323 8.89 -15.21 29.78
CA ARG A 323 9.76 -16.35 30.12
C ARG A 323 9.08 -17.69 29.90
N GLU A 324 7.77 -17.67 29.65
CA GLU A 324 6.92 -18.83 29.46
C GLU A 324 6.12 -18.71 28.15
N PRO A 325 5.77 -19.82 27.50
CA PRO A 325 4.97 -19.81 26.26
C PRO A 325 3.63 -19.09 26.40
N ALA A 326 2.98 -19.20 27.57
CA ALA A 326 1.68 -18.57 27.83
C ALA A 326 1.75 -17.03 27.75
N THR A 327 2.74 -16.40 28.37
CA THR A 327 2.96 -14.95 28.30
C THR A 327 3.27 -14.53 26.85
N GLY A 328 4.12 -15.32 26.16
CA GLY A 328 4.41 -15.10 24.73
C GLY A 328 3.16 -15.18 23.86
N LEU A 329 2.26 -16.14 24.13
CA LEU A 329 1.01 -16.32 23.40
C LEU A 329 0.10 -15.09 23.54
N ILE A 330 -0.10 -14.61 24.76
CA ILE A 330 -0.90 -13.40 25.03
C ILE A 330 -0.31 -12.19 24.29
N ALA A 331 1.02 -12.02 24.38
CA ALA A 331 1.72 -10.94 23.69
C ALA A 331 1.52 -11.02 22.16
N CYS A 332 1.62 -12.22 21.57
CA CYS A 332 1.45 -12.44 20.13
C CYS A 332 0.02 -12.18 19.65
N VAL A 333 -1.01 -12.64 20.40
CA VAL A 333 -2.41 -12.35 20.06
C VAL A 333 -2.67 -10.85 20.09
N LEU A 334 -2.22 -10.18 21.15
CA LEU A 334 -2.39 -8.72 21.30
C LEU A 334 -1.62 -7.96 20.19
N ALA A 335 -0.41 -8.38 19.87
CA ALA A 335 0.37 -7.82 18.76
C ALA A 335 -0.37 -7.98 17.42
N GLY A 336 -0.99 -9.14 17.18
CA GLY A 336 -1.76 -9.41 15.96
C GLY A 336 -2.99 -8.52 15.82
N ILE A 337 -3.80 -8.39 16.89
CA ILE A 337 -4.97 -7.48 16.92
C ILE A 337 -4.53 -6.05 16.61
N SER A 338 -3.48 -5.59 17.30
CA SER A 338 -2.95 -4.23 17.17
C SER A 338 -2.36 -3.97 15.77
N TRP A 339 -1.65 -4.95 15.23
CA TRP A 339 -1.08 -4.88 13.89
C TRP A 339 -2.14 -4.65 12.80
N VAL A 340 -3.22 -5.43 12.84
CA VAL A 340 -4.32 -5.28 11.87
C VAL A 340 -5.01 -3.94 12.05
N GLY A 341 -5.24 -3.50 13.29
CA GLY A 341 -5.80 -2.18 13.58
C GLY A 341 -4.97 -1.06 12.96
N ALA A 342 -3.64 -1.10 13.13
CA ALA A 342 -2.73 -0.09 12.57
C ALA A 342 -2.66 -0.15 11.04
N ILE A 343 -2.33 -1.32 10.47
CA ILE A 343 -2.10 -1.44 9.02
C ILE A 343 -3.37 -1.18 8.21
N ALA A 344 -4.53 -1.68 8.65
CA ALA A 344 -5.78 -1.45 7.96
C ALA A 344 -6.19 0.02 8.01
N THR A 345 -6.06 0.68 9.18
CA THR A 345 -6.38 2.11 9.33
C THR A 345 -5.49 2.97 8.45
N LEU A 346 -4.17 2.74 8.46
CA LEU A 346 -3.22 3.48 7.63
C LEU A 346 -3.44 3.22 6.14
N ASN A 347 -3.72 1.97 5.75
CA ASN A 347 -4.00 1.59 4.36
C ASN A 347 -5.28 2.27 3.84
N VAL A 348 -6.35 2.24 4.64
CA VAL A 348 -7.62 2.91 4.32
C VAL A 348 -7.41 4.41 4.22
N SER A 349 -6.71 5.04 5.18
CA SER A 349 -6.41 6.47 5.14
C SER A 349 -5.60 6.85 3.89
N ALA A 350 -4.59 6.04 3.50
CA ALA A 350 -3.85 6.25 2.26
C ALA A 350 -4.75 6.16 1.02
N GLN A 351 -5.65 5.17 0.96
CA GLN A 351 -6.56 5.00 -0.18
C GLN A 351 -7.54 6.17 -0.33
N PHE A 352 -8.08 6.69 0.79
CA PHE A 352 -9.00 7.84 0.76
C PHE A 352 -8.32 9.16 0.44
N ALA A 353 -7.03 9.30 0.71
CA ALA A 353 -6.24 10.46 0.32
C ALA A 353 -5.92 10.51 -1.19
N LEU A 354 -6.24 9.44 -1.96
CA LEU A 354 -5.74 9.23 -3.31
C LEU A 354 -6.88 9.10 -4.34
N PRO A 355 -7.02 10.03 -5.30
CA PRO A 355 -7.90 9.86 -6.44
C PRO A 355 -7.44 8.72 -7.34
N GLY A 356 -8.36 8.20 -8.17
CA GLY A 356 -8.14 7.00 -8.99
C GLY A 356 -6.86 7.01 -9.84
N TRP A 357 -6.54 8.16 -10.45
CA TRP A 357 -5.42 8.30 -11.37
C TRP A 357 -4.02 8.18 -10.74
N VAL A 358 -3.88 8.48 -9.42
CA VAL A 358 -2.60 8.41 -8.70
C VAL A 358 -2.59 7.33 -7.62
N ARG A 359 -3.71 6.61 -7.42
CA ARG A 359 -3.88 5.65 -6.33
C ARG A 359 -2.81 4.57 -6.29
N GLY A 360 -2.48 3.96 -7.43
CA GLY A 360 -1.42 2.94 -7.50
C GLY A 360 -0.07 3.46 -7.01
N ARG A 361 0.31 4.68 -7.41
CA ARG A 361 1.59 5.32 -7.05
C ARG A 361 1.63 5.73 -5.58
N GLY A 362 0.54 6.34 -5.09
CA GLY A 362 0.43 6.72 -3.70
C GLY A 362 0.46 5.52 -2.76
N MET A 363 -0.21 4.43 -3.13
CA MET A 363 -0.16 3.16 -2.39
C MET A 363 1.23 2.52 -2.43
N ALA A 364 1.95 2.61 -3.55
CA ALA A 364 3.34 2.16 -3.62
C ALA A 364 4.25 2.98 -2.69
N MET A 365 4.04 4.30 -2.58
CA MET A 365 4.77 5.14 -1.63
C MET A 365 4.44 4.78 -0.18
N PHE A 366 3.18 4.51 0.14
CA PHE A 366 2.79 4.02 1.46
C PHE A 366 3.50 2.70 1.79
N ALA A 367 3.50 1.74 0.87
CA ALA A 367 4.23 0.48 1.01
C ALA A 367 5.74 0.70 1.18
N THR A 368 6.33 1.61 0.41
CA THR A 368 7.74 2.00 0.54
C THR A 368 8.07 2.48 1.95
N VAL A 369 7.28 3.41 2.52
CA VAL A 369 7.50 3.92 3.89
C VAL A 369 7.30 2.82 4.94
N GLN A 370 6.28 1.97 4.77
CA GLN A 370 6.02 0.84 5.66
C GLN A 370 7.21 -0.14 5.69
N PHE A 371 7.64 -0.62 4.52
CA PHE A 371 8.71 -1.62 4.44
C PHE A 371 10.09 -1.03 4.74
N ALA A 372 10.35 0.23 4.40
CA ALA A 372 11.54 0.95 4.86
C ALA A 372 11.58 1.02 6.40
N GLY A 373 10.43 1.34 7.02
CA GLY A 373 10.30 1.37 8.48
C GLY A 373 10.59 0.02 9.12
N LEU A 374 10.06 -1.07 8.55
CA LEU A 374 10.33 -2.42 9.02
C LEU A 374 11.80 -2.82 8.84
N ALA A 375 12.41 -2.52 7.67
CA ALA A 375 13.80 -2.87 7.39
C ALA A 375 14.77 -2.09 8.30
N VAL A 376 14.66 -0.77 8.32
CA VAL A 376 15.52 0.11 9.14
C VAL A 376 15.33 -0.19 10.63
N GLY A 377 14.06 -0.31 11.07
CA GLY A 377 13.75 -0.63 12.46
C GLY A 377 14.35 -1.97 12.89
N SER A 378 14.26 -3.01 12.05
CA SER A 378 14.85 -4.33 12.34
C SER A 378 16.37 -4.26 12.50
N ILE A 379 17.06 -3.52 11.64
CA ILE A 379 18.52 -3.31 11.74
C ILE A 379 18.86 -2.58 13.05
N VAL A 380 18.17 -1.48 13.34
CA VAL A 380 18.41 -0.66 14.54
C VAL A 380 18.14 -1.46 15.81
N TRP A 381 16.99 -2.16 15.89
CA TRP A 381 16.64 -2.95 17.08
C TRP A 381 17.49 -4.20 17.22
N GLY A 382 17.92 -4.81 16.13
CA GLY A 382 18.88 -5.92 16.17
C GLY A 382 20.21 -5.49 16.79
N GLN A 383 20.76 -4.37 16.32
CA GLN A 383 21.99 -3.79 16.86
C GLN A 383 21.83 -3.36 18.33
N ALA A 384 20.73 -2.70 18.66
CA ALA A 384 20.45 -2.30 20.03
C ALA A 384 20.30 -3.54 20.96
N ALA A 385 19.63 -4.60 20.50
CA ALA A 385 19.46 -5.83 21.27
C ALA A 385 20.79 -6.54 21.57
N GLN A 386 21.76 -6.44 20.67
CA GLN A 386 23.11 -6.95 20.87
C GLN A 386 23.85 -6.18 21.99
N MET A 387 23.59 -4.86 22.11
CA MET A 387 24.26 -4.00 23.10
C MET A 387 23.59 -4.04 24.49
N ILE A 388 22.26 -3.98 24.54
CA ILE A 388 21.51 -3.79 25.79
C ILE A 388 20.54 -4.93 26.12
N GLY A 389 20.48 -5.97 25.27
CA GLY A 389 19.67 -7.17 25.47
C GLY A 389 18.21 -7.06 25.06
N LEU A 390 17.56 -8.22 24.88
CA LEU A 390 16.19 -8.34 24.38
C LEU A 390 15.13 -7.61 25.22
N PRO A 391 15.11 -7.71 26.57
CA PRO A 391 14.09 -7.03 27.36
C PRO A 391 14.15 -5.51 27.22
N ALA A 392 15.36 -4.94 27.27
CA ALA A 392 15.55 -3.49 27.26
C ALA A 392 15.07 -2.88 25.94
N VAL A 393 15.37 -3.50 24.79
CA VAL A 393 14.91 -2.97 23.50
C VAL A 393 13.39 -2.98 23.34
N HIS A 394 12.71 -4.01 23.89
CA HIS A 394 11.25 -4.05 23.86
C HIS A 394 10.63 -2.94 24.73
N ILE A 395 11.21 -2.67 25.91
CA ILE A 395 10.75 -1.58 26.78
C ILE A 395 11.03 -0.21 26.14
N ILE A 396 12.22 0.00 25.57
CA ILE A 396 12.55 1.26 24.91
C ILE A 396 11.62 1.50 23.71
N ALA A 397 11.36 0.48 22.90
CA ALA A 397 10.41 0.58 21.79
C ALA A 397 8.98 0.86 22.28
N ALA A 398 8.56 0.26 23.41
CA ALA A 398 7.27 0.52 24.03
C ALA A 398 7.14 1.98 24.49
N ILE A 399 8.16 2.52 25.16
CA ILE A 399 8.21 3.93 25.59
C ILE A 399 8.17 4.86 24.36
N ALA A 400 8.96 4.57 23.33
CA ALA A 400 8.98 5.36 22.11
C ALA A 400 7.62 5.35 21.38
N LEU A 401 6.91 4.21 21.37
CA LEU A 401 5.55 4.13 20.80
C LEU A 401 4.55 4.99 21.59
N VAL A 402 4.57 4.96 22.91
CA VAL A 402 3.72 5.83 23.74
C VAL A 402 4.03 7.30 23.48
N ALA A 403 5.32 7.67 23.43
CA ALA A 403 5.75 9.03 23.14
C ALA A 403 5.35 9.49 21.72
N SER A 404 5.25 8.56 20.77
CA SER A 404 4.81 8.87 19.41
C SER A 404 3.35 9.36 19.33
N VAL A 405 2.47 8.94 20.26
CA VAL A 405 1.05 9.30 20.26
C VAL A 405 0.84 10.82 20.34
N PRO A 406 1.32 11.54 21.38
CA PRO A 406 1.17 12.99 21.46
C PRO A 406 1.98 13.71 20.37
N LEU A 407 3.17 13.21 20.01
CA LEU A 407 4.04 13.82 19.01
C LEU A 407 3.40 13.83 17.62
N LEU A 408 2.70 12.75 17.25
CA LEU A 408 2.10 12.59 15.93
C LEU A 408 0.62 13.05 15.88
N ARG A 409 0.05 13.51 16.99
CA ARG A 409 -1.38 13.89 17.10
C ARG A 409 -1.81 14.99 16.14
N ARG A 410 -0.89 15.87 15.73
CA ARG A 410 -1.16 16.95 14.78
C ARG A 410 -1.44 16.44 13.35
N TRP A 411 -0.94 15.27 12.99
CA TRP A 411 -1.19 14.64 11.68
C TRP A 411 -2.41 13.72 11.78
N LYS A 412 -3.59 14.29 11.51
CA LYS A 412 -4.86 13.56 11.54
C LYS A 412 -4.98 12.62 10.35
N LEU A 413 -5.49 11.42 10.61
CA LEU A 413 -5.77 10.44 9.56
C LEU A 413 -7.14 10.74 8.94
N GLN A 414 -7.22 10.68 7.60
CA GLN A 414 -8.48 10.86 6.89
C GLN A 414 -9.45 9.70 7.18
N THR A 415 -10.72 10.07 7.35
CA THR A 415 -11.83 9.12 7.38
C THR A 415 -12.67 9.31 6.11
N ALA A 416 -13.39 8.27 5.71
CA ALA A 416 -14.22 8.23 4.49
C ALA A 416 -15.30 9.32 4.36
N ALA A 417 -15.52 10.13 5.38
CA ALA A 417 -16.58 11.10 5.40
C ALA A 417 -16.16 12.41 4.71
N GLY A 418 -16.53 12.61 3.46
CA GLY A 418 -16.74 13.93 2.91
C GLY A 418 -15.97 14.35 1.66
N LEU A 419 -14.95 13.63 1.18
CA LEU A 419 -14.24 14.02 -0.04
C LEU A 419 -14.67 13.16 -1.24
N ASP A 420 -15.37 13.76 -2.18
CA ASP A 420 -15.67 13.14 -3.47
C ASP A 420 -14.48 13.33 -4.42
N LEU A 421 -13.62 12.30 -4.49
CA LEU A 421 -12.44 12.26 -5.35
C LEU A 421 -12.73 11.68 -6.75
N ALA A 422 -14.00 11.55 -7.15
CA ALA A 422 -14.36 11.21 -8.52
C ALA A 422 -13.98 12.35 -9.47
N PRO A 423 -13.54 12.06 -10.71
CA PRO A 423 -13.25 13.09 -11.70
C PRO A 423 -14.48 13.96 -11.95
N SER A 424 -14.32 15.27 -11.84
CA SER A 424 -15.44 16.23 -11.99
C SER A 424 -15.77 16.52 -13.46
N MET A 425 -14.78 16.40 -14.36
CA MET A 425 -14.90 16.69 -15.81
C MET A 425 -15.56 18.05 -16.12
N HIS A 426 -15.46 19.02 -15.21
CA HIS A 426 -16.15 20.31 -15.32
C HIS A 426 -15.39 21.36 -16.14
N TRP A 427 -14.11 21.12 -16.43
CA TRP A 427 -13.36 22.02 -17.28
C TRP A 427 -13.76 21.82 -18.74
N PRO A 428 -14.08 22.89 -19.48
CA PRO A 428 -14.37 22.78 -20.90
C PRO A 428 -13.11 22.36 -21.65
N ALA A 429 -13.30 21.62 -22.75
CA ALA A 429 -12.19 21.31 -23.64
C ALA A 429 -11.60 22.62 -24.18
N PRO A 430 -10.25 22.76 -24.20
CA PRO A 430 -9.61 23.95 -24.74
C PRO A 430 -9.97 24.14 -26.21
N LEU A 431 -10.29 25.39 -26.59
CA LEU A 431 -10.53 25.74 -28.01
C LEU A 431 -9.19 25.79 -28.75
N LEU A 432 -8.99 24.88 -29.69
CA LEU A 432 -7.76 24.77 -30.47
C LEU A 432 -7.99 25.33 -31.87
N SER A 433 -7.03 26.10 -32.38
CA SER A 433 -7.01 26.55 -33.79
C SER A 433 -6.38 25.51 -34.72
N HIS A 434 -5.58 24.57 -34.17
CA HIS A 434 -4.92 23.48 -34.89
C HIS A 434 -4.57 22.35 -33.93
N ASP A 435 -4.28 21.16 -34.43
CA ASP A 435 -3.81 20.04 -33.62
C ASP A 435 -2.44 20.36 -33.03
N ILE A 436 -2.29 20.09 -31.71
CA ILE A 436 -1.06 20.32 -30.96
C ILE A 436 -0.40 18.98 -30.67
N GLU A 437 0.89 18.88 -30.95
CA GLU A 437 1.67 17.69 -30.62
C GLU A 437 1.62 17.44 -29.09
N PRO A 438 1.38 16.18 -28.66
CA PRO A 438 1.21 15.85 -27.25
C PRO A 438 2.37 16.28 -26.32
N ASP A 439 3.62 16.13 -26.78
CA ASP A 439 4.82 16.42 -25.98
C ASP A 439 5.23 17.91 -26.05
N ARG A 440 4.50 18.75 -26.80
CA ARG A 440 4.80 20.18 -26.92
C ARG A 440 4.56 20.92 -25.62
N GLY A 441 5.51 21.71 -25.17
CA GLY A 441 5.47 22.49 -23.94
C GLY A 441 6.74 23.30 -23.71
N PRO A 442 6.88 23.99 -22.56
CA PRO A 442 5.86 24.07 -21.49
C PRO A 442 4.60 24.84 -21.89
N VAL A 443 3.49 24.56 -21.18
CA VAL A 443 2.22 25.27 -21.35
C VAL A 443 2.07 26.24 -20.18
N LEU A 444 1.92 27.54 -20.49
CA LEU A 444 1.55 28.55 -19.52
C LEU A 444 0.02 28.72 -19.55
N VAL A 445 -0.62 28.46 -18.41
CA VAL A 445 -2.04 28.74 -18.21
C VAL A 445 -2.16 30.07 -17.46
N THR A 446 -3.04 30.96 -17.99
CA THR A 446 -3.37 32.22 -17.31
C THR A 446 -4.87 32.32 -17.12
N ILE A 447 -5.31 32.75 -15.92
CA ILE A 447 -6.71 32.91 -15.55
C ILE A 447 -6.91 34.31 -14.99
N GLU A 448 -7.81 35.09 -15.59
CA GLU A 448 -8.07 36.47 -15.23
C GLU A 448 -9.28 36.58 -14.31
N TYR A 449 -9.14 37.24 -13.16
CA TYR A 449 -10.18 37.50 -12.20
C TYR A 449 -10.40 39.02 -12.03
N VAL A 450 -11.65 39.42 -11.80
CA VAL A 450 -12.00 40.79 -11.39
C VAL A 450 -12.71 40.67 -10.04
N VAL A 451 -12.09 41.20 -8.98
CA VAL A 451 -12.52 41.01 -7.60
C VAL A 451 -12.78 42.37 -6.94
N ALA A 452 -13.89 42.49 -6.22
CA ALA A 452 -14.20 43.71 -5.48
C ALA A 452 -13.17 43.96 -4.37
N ALA A 453 -12.83 45.22 -4.10
CA ALA A 453 -11.81 45.59 -3.11
C ALA A 453 -12.12 45.02 -1.69
N VAL A 454 -13.42 44.93 -1.32
CA VAL A 454 -13.89 44.36 -0.05
C VAL A 454 -13.57 42.87 0.08
N ASP A 455 -13.55 42.13 -1.03
CA ASP A 455 -13.37 40.67 -1.03
C ASP A 455 -11.89 40.27 -1.26
N ARG A 456 -10.98 41.22 -1.48
CA ARG A 456 -9.55 40.98 -1.81
C ARG A 456 -8.88 40.00 -0.84
N ALA A 457 -9.05 40.19 0.47
CA ALA A 457 -8.40 39.37 1.48
C ALA A 457 -8.94 37.93 1.48
N ALA A 458 -10.26 37.77 1.35
CA ALA A 458 -10.92 36.45 1.27
C ALA A 458 -10.57 35.71 -0.03
N PHE A 459 -10.54 36.43 -1.15
CA PHE A 459 -10.09 35.89 -2.44
C PHE A 459 -8.65 35.37 -2.38
N LEU A 460 -7.70 36.15 -1.86
CA LEU A 460 -6.30 35.71 -1.76
C LEU A 460 -6.13 34.52 -0.80
N ALA A 461 -6.93 34.42 0.26
CA ALA A 461 -6.94 33.24 1.13
C ALA A 461 -7.45 32.00 0.39
N ALA A 462 -8.55 32.10 -0.38
CA ALA A 462 -9.06 31.00 -1.21
C ALA A 462 -8.06 30.60 -2.32
N MET A 463 -7.39 31.57 -2.94
CA MET A 463 -6.33 31.32 -3.93
C MET A 463 -5.13 30.58 -3.34
N ALA A 464 -4.77 30.81 -2.07
CA ALA A 464 -3.71 30.07 -1.41
C ALA A 464 -4.04 28.56 -1.23
N GLU A 465 -5.31 28.24 -0.97
CA GLU A 465 -5.79 26.85 -0.94
C GLU A 465 -5.77 26.22 -2.34
N LEU A 466 -6.28 26.94 -3.36
CA LEU A 466 -6.29 26.51 -4.75
C LEU A 466 -4.85 26.28 -5.30
N ALA A 467 -3.88 27.10 -4.89
CA ALA A 467 -2.47 26.94 -5.26
C ALA A 467 -1.91 25.55 -4.89
N SER A 468 -2.31 25.02 -3.73
CA SER A 468 -1.91 23.68 -3.29
C SER A 468 -2.46 22.59 -4.20
N GLU A 469 -3.72 22.73 -4.64
CA GLU A 469 -4.36 21.84 -5.61
C GLU A 469 -3.67 21.89 -6.98
N ARG A 470 -3.42 23.08 -7.52
CA ARG A 470 -2.72 23.26 -8.81
C ARG A 470 -1.35 22.57 -8.82
N ARG A 471 -0.55 22.78 -7.75
CA ARG A 471 0.76 22.13 -7.60
C ARG A 471 0.66 20.62 -7.46
N ARG A 472 -0.34 20.12 -6.75
CA ARG A 472 -0.62 18.68 -6.63
C ARG A 472 -0.88 18.05 -7.99
N ASP A 473 -1.65 18.72 -8.85
CA ASP A 473 -2.10 18.20 -10.13
C ASP A 473 -1.12 18.47 -11.29
N GLY A 474 0.03 19.08 -11.00
CA GLY A 474 1.10 19.18 -11.97
C GLY A 474 1.60 20.58 -12.30
N ALA A 475 0.97 21.61 -11.76
CA ALA A 475 1.42 22.98 -11.98
C ALA A 475 2.74 23.26 -11.22
N TYR A 476 3.62 24.00 -11.87
CA TYR A 476 4.81 24.58 -11.25
C TYR A 476 4.88 26.08 -11.55
N ASP A 477 5.73 26.83 -10.82
CA ASP A 477 5.85 28.28 -10.89
C ASP A 477 4.50 29.00 -10.83
N TRP A 478 3.65 28.52 -9.91
CA TRP A 478 2.35 29.12 -9.67
C TRP A 478 2.48 30.49 -9.00
N GLY A 479 1.75 31.48 -9.53
CA GLY A 479 1.69 32.83 -9.01
C GLY A 479 0.31 33.47 -9.19
N ILE A 480 0.00 34.42 -8.31
CA ILE A 480 -1.13 35.34 -8.46
C ILE A 480 -0.60 36.78 -8.49
N TYR A 481 -0.95 37.52 -9.50
CA TYR A 481 -0.48 38.87 -9.74
C TYR A 481 -1.65 39.85 -9.82
N GLU A 482 -1.47 41.05 -9.29
CA GLU A 482 -2.43 42.15 -9.41
C GLU A 482 -2.01 43.05 -10.59
N ASP A 483 -2.97 43.43 -11.43
CA ASP A 483 -2.70 44.33 -12.54
C ASP A 483 -2.48 45.76 -12.02
N ALA A 484 -1.30 46.29 -12.30
CA ALA A 484 -0.95 47.66 -11.85
C ALA A 484 -1.77 48.76 -12.56
N ALA A 485 -2.38 48.46 -13.72
CA ALA A 485 -3.17 49.40 -14.48
C ALA A 485 -4.67 49.33 -14.17
N GLN A 486 -5.15 48.22 -13.58
CA GLN A 486 -6.57 47.99 -13.32
C GLN A 486 -6.80 47.48 -11.91
N GLU A 487 -7.30 48.33 -11.03
CA GLU A 487 -7.60 47.99 -9.64
C GLU A 487 -8.61 46.82 -9.56
N GLY A 488 -8.31 45.83 -8.72
CA GLY A 488 -9.14 44.65 -8.54
C GLY A 488 -9.01 43.59 -9.62
N ALA A 489 -8.16 43.78 -10.64
CA ALA A 489 -7.85 42.77 -11.63
C ALA A 489 -6.67 41.91 -11.17
N PHE A 490 -6.86 40.57 -11.15
CA PHE A 490 -5.85 39.58 -10.77
C PHE A 490 -5.63 38.58 -11.89
N VAL A 491 -4.39 38.12 -12.03
CA VAL A 491 -4.02 37.08 -13.00
C VAL A 491 -3.34 35.94 -12.26
N GLU A 492 -3.98 34.77 -12.26
CA GLU A 492 -3.35 33.51 -11.85
C GLU A 492 -2.51 33.00 -13.00
N THR A 493 -1.29 32.55 -12.74
CA THR A 493 -0.41 31.95 -13.74
C THR A 493 0.22 30.68 -13.20
N PHE A 494 0.36 29.67 -14.05
CA PHE A 494 1.14 28.48 -13.74
C PHE A 494 1.58 27.76 -15.02
N TYR A 495 2.70 27.04 -14.92
CA TYR A 495 3.22 26.21 -16.01
C TYR A 495 2.87 24.74 -15.82
N ILE A 496 2.77 24.03 -16.95
CA ILE A 496 2.63 22.57 -17.03
C ILE A 496 3.64 22.05 -18.06
N ASP A 497 4.24 20.88 -17.79
CA ASP A 497 5.37 20.35 -18.54
C ASP A 497 5.09 20.15 -20.05
N SER A 498 3.87 19.75 -20.45
CA SER A 498 3.49 19.55 -21.86
C SER A 498 1.97 19.68 -22.07
N TRP A 499 1.57 19.74 -23.33
CA TRP A 499 0.15 19.74 -23.70
C TRP A 499 -0.58 18.48 -23.25
N LEU A 500 0.06 17.31 -23.41
CA LEU A 500 -0.50 16.04 -22.93
C LEU A 500 -0.73 16.05 -21.42
N GLU A 501 0.22 16.61 -20.67
CA GLU A 501 0.10 16.70 -19.20
C GLU A 501 -1.02 17.68 -18.80
N HIS A 502 -1.22 18.75 -19.55
CA HIS A 502 -2.34 19.66 -19.39
C HIS A 502 -3.69 18.95 -19.65
N MET A 503 -3.79 18.17 -20.72
CA MET A 503 -5.00 17.38 -20.99
C MET A 503 -5.27 16.32 -19.91
N ARG A 504 -4.22 15.73 -19.35
CA ARG A 504 -4.33 14.84 -18.20
C ARG A 504 -4.80 15.56 -16.95
N GLN A 505 -4.40 16.82 -16.74
CA GLN A 505 -4.85 17.65 -15.62
C GLN A 505 -6.38 17.82 -15.66
N HIS A 506 -6.99 18.04 -16.83
CA HIS A 506 -8.45 18.10 -17.00
C HIS A 506 -9.17 16.82 -16.50
N GLN A 507 -8.52 15.65 -16.65
CA GLN A 507 -9.06 14.36 -16.18
C GLN A 507 -8.79 14.09 -14.70
N ARG A 508 -7.85 14.81 -14.07
CA ARG A 508 -7.41 14.62 -12.68
C ARG A 508 -8.22 15.42 -11.67
N VAL A 509 -8.78 16.55 -12.08
CA VAL A 509 -9.57 17.43 -11.20
C VAL A 509 -10.79 16.67 -10.69
N THR A 510 -10.96 16.67 -9.35
CA THR A 510 -12.01 15.94 -8.64
C THR A 510 -13.20 16.84 -8.32
N ASN A 511 -14.32 16.24 -7.88
CA ASN A 511 -15.46 17.00 -7.39
C ASN A 511 -15.12 17.82 -6.13
N ALA A 512 -14.23 17.34 -5.27
CA ALA A 512 -13.74 18.10 -4.12
C ALA A 512 -12.96 19.35 -4.57
N ASP A 513 -12.15 19.24 -5.62
CA ASP A 513 -11.39 20.35 -6.19
C ASP A 513 -12.32 21.38 -6.85
N ARG A 514 -13.39 20.91 -7.50
CA ARG A 514 -14.42 21.79 -8.06
C ARG A 514 -15.04 22.71 -7.00
N VAL A 515 -15.29 22.21 -5.79
CA VAL A 515 -15.84 23.04 -4.71
C VAL A 515 -14.91 24.22 -4.38
N LEU A 516 -13.59 24.00 -4.33
CA LEU A 516 -12.59 25.05 -4.11
C LEU A 516 -12.57 26.05 -5.29
N GLN A 517 -12.63 25.56 -6.50
CA GLN A 517 -12.64 26.40 -7.71
C GLN A 517 -13.91 27.22 -7.80
N ASP A 518 -15.08 26.65 -7.51
CA ASP A 518 -16.35 27.35 -7.46
C ASP A 518 -16.33 28.45 -6.37
N ALA A 519 -15.70 28.18 -5.22
CA ALA A 519 -15.53 29.19 -4.16
C ALA A 519 -14.65 30.36 -4.64
N VAL A 520 -13.54 30.11 -5.33
CA VAL A 520 -12.71 31.18 -5.94
C VAL A 520 -13.49 31.93 -7.01
N HIS A 521 -14.22 31.22 -7.90
CA HIS A 521 -15.00 31.83 -8.97
C HIS A 521 -16.12 32.71 -8.42
N SER A 522 -16.66 32.47 -7.22
CA SER A 522 -17.69 33.29 -6.59
C SER A 522 -17.25 34.73 -6.31
N PHE A 523 -15.93 34.99 -6.20
CA PHE A 523 -15.39 36.34 -6.04
C PHE A 523 -15.26 37.10 -7.35
N HIS A 524 -15.40 36.40 -8.51
CA HIS A 524 -15.28 37.05 -9.83
C HIS A 524 -16.55 37.82 -10.21
N ALA A 525 -16.41 39.11 -10.48
CA ALA A 525 -17.54 40.01 -10.69
C ALA A 525 -18.22 39.91 -12.08
N LYS A 526 -17.61 39.25 -13.08
CA LYS A 526 -18.03 39.33 -14.49
C LYS A 526 -18.17 37.94 -15.17
N GLY A 527 -19.09 37.12 -14.74
CA GLY A 527 -19.35 35.82 -15.38
C GLY A 527 -18.27 34.77 -15.11
N ALA A 528 -17.82 34.03 -16.10
CA ALA A 528 -16.72 33.07 -15.96
C ALA A 528 -15.35 33.75 -16.17
N PRO A 529 -14.31 33.40 -15.38
CA PRO A 529 -12.95 33.90 -15.58
C PRO A 529 -12.42 33.57 -16.98
N ALA A 530 -11.66 34.46 -17.59
CA ALA A 530 -11.04 34.25 -18.89
C ALA A 530 -9.80 33.36 -18.72
N VAL A 531 -9.79 32.20 -19.39
CA VAL A 531 -8.69 31.24 -19.35
C VAL A 531 -7.96 31.26 -20.69
N ARG A 532 -6.62 31.40 -20.66
CA ARG A 532 -5.77 31.29 -21.85
C ARG A 532 -4.70 30.22 -21.66
N HIS A 533 -4.40 29.51 -22.75
CA HIS A 533 -3.37 28.50 -22.83
C HIS A 533 -2.29 28.97 -23.82
N LEU A 534 -1.09 29.24 -23.32
CA LEU A 534 0.04 29.71 -24.11
C LEU A 534 1.09 28.60 -24.12
N ILE A 535 1.47 28.17 -25.33
CA ILE A 535 2.48 27.13 -25.51
C ILE A 535 3.78 27.80 -25.91
N ALA A 536 4.90 27.38 -25.31
CA ALA A 536 6.19 27.91 -25.66
C ALA A 536 6.45 27.80 -27.18
N ALA A 537 6.82 28.94 -27.79
CA ALA A 537 7.22 28.96 -29.17
C ALA A 537 8.57 28.22 -29.29
N GLN A 538 8.58 27.12 -30.03
CA GLN A 538 9.82 26.46 -30.43
C GLN A 538 10.32 27.12 -31.73
N GLU A 539 11.60 27.44 -31.80
CA GLU A 539 12.21 27.76 -33.09
C GLU A 539 12.05 26.52 -33.99
N SER A 540 11.48 26.72 -35.17
CA SER A 540 11.43 25.65 -36.17
C SER A 540 12.88 25.29 -36.53
N GLU A 541 13.33 24.10 -36.10
CA GLU A 541 14.55 23.52 -36.68
C GLU A 541 14.32 23.46 -38.20
N LYS A 542 15.07 24.31 -38.93
CA LYS A 542 15.15 24.28 -40.40
C LYS A 542 16.03 23.13 -40.83
#